data_5659e3bb33dffaa9ad093f408b82a099
#
_entry.id   5659e3bb33dffaa9ad093f408b82a099
#
_cell.length_a   1.000
_cell.length_b   1.000
_cell.length_c   1.000
_cell.angle_alpha   90.00
_cell.angle_beta   90.00
_cell.angle_gamma   90.00
#
_symmetry.space_group_name_H-M   'P 1'
#
loop_
_entity.id
_entity.type
_entity.pdbx_description
1 polymer ?
#
loop_
_entity_poly.entity_id
_entity_poly.type
_entity_poly.pdbx_seq_one_letter_code
_entity_poly.pdbx_strand_id
1 'polypeptide(L)'
;MPERRIEPWKIAVGYAAFSVLAFFFFFYVTFPYGALRERLQAEAAAQGYQVEMRGMGPGFFGVTARGVSILRRPAPGENAKVEPLEVDSIAFRPSLLPLGLAFRASLMDGTITGSVGGLGDLDVDLEASDLDLSGGNMKAFSGLDLSGTVNARLTLDVPRVTPAGPGQRAAEPDFAQATGSLVLDGEHVVLNGGTVTVPMYGQPTPVDLPKITLGQLDGRIAFDKGQGKVDKLDAQSTDVDLRGSGSVKLARRLEFSELNVELRFKPDPQFQKRLGMIGAGMAMLQTDRQDPQYRLARVTGFLGRPSFR
;
A
#
# COMPACT_ATOMS: atom_id res chain seq x y z
N MET A 1 -60.10 -23.02 20.49
CA MET A 1 -58.77 -22.59 20.06
C MET A 1 -57.92 -22.41 21.31
N PRO A 2 -56.80 -23.12 21.53
CA PRO A 2 -55.99 -22.93 22.72
C PRO A 2 -55.26 -21.58 22.62
N GLU A 3 -55.56 -20.67 23.53
CA GLU A 3 -54.79 -19.44 23.74
C GLU A 3 -53.34 -19.83 24.10
N ARG A 4 -52.40 -19.59 23.19
CA ARG A 4 -50.94 -19.69 23.47
C ARG A 4 -50.61 -18.59 24.48
N ARG A 5 -50.63 -18.88 25.78
CA ARG A 5 -50.04 -18.01 26.80
C ARG A 5 -48.54 -17.88 26.50
N ILE A 6 -48.14 -16.70 25.99
CA ILE A 6 -46.75 -16.37 25.81
C ILE A 6 -46.10 -16.29 27.20
N GLU A 7 -45.12 -17.12 27.46
CA GLU A 7 -44.41 -17.17 28.75
C GLU A 7 -43.76 -15.80 29.04
N PRO A 8 -43.96 -15.23 30.23
CA PRO A 8 -43.54 -13.84 30.54
C PRO A 8 -42.04 -13.58 30.33
N TRP A 9 -41.21 -14.60 30.48
CA TRP A 9 -39.76 -14.47 30.20
C TRP A 9 -39.47 -14.22 28.71
N LYS A 10 -40.24 -14.76 27.79
CA LYS A 10 -40.10 -14.52 26.33
C LYS A 10 -40.41 -13.07 25.99
N ILE A 11 -41.39 -12.48 26.67
CA ILE A 11 -41.70 -11.06 26.53
C ILE A 11 -40.56 -10.20 27.08
N ALA A 12 -40.01 -10.53 28.25
CA ALA A 12 -38.89 -9.82 28.85
C ALA A 12 -37.62 -9.87 27.96
N VAL A 13 -37.32 -11.05 27.40
CA VAL A 13 -36.20 -11.20 26.43
C VAL A 13 -36.46 -10.38 25.16
N GLY A 14 -37.70 -10.36 24.66
CA GLY A 14 -38.09 -9.54 23.50
C GLY A 14 -37.86 -8.04 23.75
N TYR A 15 -38.27 -7.52 24.90
CA TYR A 15 -38.04 -6.12 25.26
C TYR A 15 -36.54 -5.81 25.45
N ALA A 16 -35.76 -6.70 26.07
CA ALA A 16 -34.33 -6.54 26.23
C ALA A 16 -33.64 -6.49 24.86
N ALA A 17 -33.95 -7.43 23.97
CA ALA A 17 -33.41 -7.47 22.61
C ALA A 17 -33.81 -6.22 21.82
N PHE A 18 -35.06 -5.78 21.90
CA PHE A 18 -35.51 -4.54 21.24
C PHE A 18 -34.78 -3.32 21.79
N SER A 19 -34.63 -3.19 23.11
CA SER A 19 -33.92 -2.07 23.72
C SER A 19 -32.46 -2.02 23.30
N VAL A 20 -31.77 -3.15 23.22
CA VAL A 20 -30.40 -3.25 22.75
C VAL A 20 -30.31 -2.86 21.26
N LEU A 21 -31.19 -3.36 20.42
CA LEU A 21 -31.24 -2.99 19.00
C LEU A 21 -31.55 -1.51 18.81
N ALA A 22 -32.50 -0.96 19.53
CA ALA A 22 -32.84 0.46 19.48
C ALA A 22 -31.67 1.33 19.94
N PHE A 23 -30.98 0.94 21.02
CA PHE A 23 -29.81 1.64 21.51
C PHE A 23 -28.70 1.69 20.43
N PHE A 24 -28.36 0.55 19.84
CA PHE A 24 -27.33 0.51 18.78
C PHE A 24 -27.77 1.27 17.53
N PHE A 25 -29.06 1.20 17.16
CA PHE A 25 -29.59 1.97 16.03
C PHE A 25 -29.44 3.47 16.26
N PHE A 26 -29.88 3.99 17.41
CA PHE A 26 -29.78 5.40 17.73
C PHE A 26 -28.30 5.84 17.86
N PHE A 27 -27.48 5.05 18.53
CA PHE A 27 -26.05 5.33 18.62
C PHE A 27 -25.41 5.45 17.23
N TYR A 28 -25.75 4.54 16.31
CA TYR A 28 -25.24 4.52 14.95
C TYR A 28 -25.68 5.73 14.13
N VAL A 29 -26.95 6.13 14.24
CA VAL A 29 -27.50 7.27 13.51
C VAL A 29 -27.01 8.60 14.06
N THR A 30 -26.84 8.71 15.39
CA THR A 30 -26.42 9.96 16.06
C THR A 30 -24.91 10.10 16.22
N PHE A 31 -24.13 9.12 15.76
CA PHE A 31 -22.68 9.13 15.87
C PHE A 31 -22.07 10.39 15.18
N PRO A 32 -21.11 11.09 15.82
CA PRO A 32 -20.57 12.33 15.30
C PRO A 32 -19.53 12.08 14.19
N TYR A 33 -19.99 11.66 13.02
CA TYR A 33 -19.11 11.36 11.86
C TYR A 33 -18.25 12.55 11.43
N GLY A 34 -18.74 13.79 11.63
CA GLY A 34 -17.97 15.01 11.35
C GLY A 34 -16.72 15.12 12.21
N ALA A 35 -16.84 14.93 13.51
CA ALA A 35 -15.70 14.99 14.42
C ALA A 35 -14.69 13.86 14.15
N LEU A 36 -15.17 12.65 13.78
CA LEU A 36 -14.27 11.57 13.37
C LEU A 36 -13.49 11.93 12.11
N ARG A 37 -14.17 12.53 11.11
CA ARG A 37 -13.52 13.00 9.87
C ARG A 37 -12.42 14.01 10.17
N GLU A 38 -12.71 15.03 10.99
CA GLU A 38 -11.72 16.05 11.35
C GLU A 38 -10.50 15.45 12.08
N ARG A 39 -10.74 14.49 12.97
CA ARG A 39 -9.66 13.80 13.67
C ARG A 39 -8.78 12.97 12.73
N LEU A 40 -9.38 12.22 11.78
CA LEU A 40 -8.63 11.46 10.79
C LEU A 40 -7.83 12.36 9.86
N GLN A 41 -8.39 13.50 9.44
CA GLN A 41 -7.69 14.49 8.64
C GLN A 41 -6.51 15.12 9.40
N ALA A 42 -6.68 15.44 10.69
CA ALA A 42 -5.61 15.96 11.52
C ALA A 42 -4.48 14.94 11.73
N GLU A 43 -4.82 13.68 11.97
CA GLU A 43 -3.83 12.59 12.11
C GLU A 43 -3.05 12.35 10.81
N ALA A 44 -3.74 12.32 9.67
CA ALA A 44 -3.10 12.21 8.36
C ALA A 44 -2.16 13.41 8.10
N ALA A 45 -2.58 14.63 8.47
CA ALA A 45 -1.77 15.83 8.33
C ALA A 45 -0.51 15.78 9.20
N ALA A 46 -0.58 15.20 10.39
CA ALA A 46 0.58 14.97 11.26
C ALA A 46 1.60 14.01 10.64
N GLN A 47 1.13 13.08 9.79
CA GLN A 47 1.97 12.14 9.06
C GLN A 47 2.43 12.64 7.68
N GLY A 48 2.10 13.90 7.33
CA GLY A 48 2.53 14.52 6.07
C GLY A 48 1.58 14.28 4.89
N TYR A 49 0.37 13.76 5.14
CA TYR A 49 -0.65 13.58 4.12
C TYR A 49 -1.80 14.58 4.33
N GLN A 50 -2.25 15.20 3.26
CA GLN A 50 -3.48 15.97 3.27
C GLN A 50 -4.58 15.08 2.72
N VAL A 51 -5.57 14.78 3.55
CA VAL A 51 -6.70 13.92 3.21
C VAL A 51 -7.97 14.75 3.19
N GLU A 52 -8.64 14.78 2.06
CA GLU A 52 -9.95 15.41 1.92
C GLU A 52 -11.00 14.32 1.71
N MET A 53 -12.18 14.49 2.30
CA MET A 53 -13.28 13.52 2.21
C MET A 53 -14.56 14.29 1.88
N ARG A 54 -15.23 13.95 0.78
CA ARG A 54 -16.51 14.58 0.42
C ARG A 54 -17.61 14.28 1.44
N GLY A 55 -17.61 13.05 1.97
CA GLY A 55 -18.58 12.66 2.97
C GLY A 55 -18.09 11.50 3.83
N MET A 56 -18.54 11.48 5.08
CA MET A 56 -18.37 10.38 6.01
C MET A 56 -19.73 10.10 6.66
N GLY A 57 -20.08 8.84 6.73
CA GLY A 57 -21.38 8.44 7.26
C GLY A 57 -21.43 6.99 7.69
N PRO A 58 -22.61 6.53 8.09
CA PRO A 58 -22.82 5.15 8.46
C PRO A 58 -22.56 4.19 7.30
N GLY A 59 -21.83 3.11 7.55
CA GLY A 59 -21.62 1.98 6.66
C GLY A 59 -22.25 0.72 7.23
N PHE A 60 -22.11 -0.43 6.58
CA PHE A 60 -22.63 -1.69 7.11
C PHE A 60 -21.77 -2.16 8.29
N PHE A 61 -22.30 -2.04 9.52
CA PHE A 61 -21.58 -2.27 10.79
C PHE A 61 -20.28 -1.48 10.95
N GLY A 62 -20.26 -0.24 10.47
CA GLY A 62 -19.06 0.58 10.57
C GLY A 62 -19.25 1.99 10.01
N VAL A 63 -18.17 2.57 9.49
CA VAL A 63 -18.13 3.91 8.94
C VAL A 63 -17.65 3.85 7.50
N THR A 64 -18.26 4.64 6.62
CA THR A 64 -17.83 4.75 5.22
C THR A 64 -17.49 6.20 4.90
N ALA A 65 -16.28 6.46 4.43
CA ALA A 65 -15.86 7.69 3.78
C ALA A 65 -16.00 7.54 2.27
N ARG A 66 -16.47 8.60 1.58
CA ARG A 66 -16.66 8.62 0.12
C ARG A 66 -15.95 9.80 -0.50
N GLY A 67 -15.42 9.59 -1.71
CA GLY A 67 -14.70 10.60 -2.46
C GLY A 67 -13.50 11.10 -1.64
N VAL A 68 -12.61 10.19 -1.29
CA VAL A 68 -11.42 10.48 -0.49
C VAL A 68 -10.30 10.85 -1.45
N SER A 69 -9.71 12.00 -1.22
CA SER A 69 -8.59 12.54 -1.98
C SER A 69 -7.37 12.62 -1.08
N ILE A 70 -6.30 11.95 -1.45
CA ILE A 70 -5.08 11.84 -0.65
C ILE A 70 -3.95 12.55 -1.38
N LEU A 71 -3.47 13.63 -0.82
CA LEU A 71 -2.34 14.40 -1.32
C LEU A 71 -1.13 14.22 -0.41
N ARG A 72 -0.01 13.80 -0.97
CA ARG A 72 1.25 13.80 -0.26
C ARG A 72 1.79 15.24 -0.19
N ARG A 73 2.14 15.73 0.98
CA ARG A 73 2.80 17.02 1.10
C ARG A 73 4.20 16.94 0.45
N PRO A 74 4.51 17.78 -0.56
CA PRO A 74 5.82 17.74 -1.22
C PRO A 74 6.92 18.03 -0.20
N ALA A 75 8.08 17.39 -0.39
CA ALA A 75 9.24 17.67 0.43
C ALA A 75 9.77 19.11 0.17
N PRO A 76 10.40 19.75 1.16
CA PRO A 76 11.00 21.06 0.96
C PRO A 76 11.98 21.05 -0.24
N GLY A 77 11.70 21.89 -1.26
CA GLY A 77 12.49 21.94 -2.50
C GLY A 77 11.99 21.07 -3.66
N GLU A 78 10.92 20.31 -3.47
CA GLU A 78 10.24 19.55 -4.52
C GLU A 78 9.21 20.46 -5.22
N ASN A 79 9.53 20.90 -6.44
CA ASN A 79 8.62 21.73 -7.27
C ASN A 79 7.62 20.88 -8.09
N ALA A 80 7.49 19.61 -7.78
CA ALA A 80 6.56 18.72 -8.46
C ALA A 80 5.11 19.11 -8.12
N LYS A 81 4.30 19.35 -9.15
CA LYS A 81 2.86 19.51 -9.01
C LYS A 81 2.27 18.13 -8.69
N VAL A 82 2.18 17.81 -7.41
CA VAL A 82 1.60 16.53 -6.96
C VAL A 82 0.09 16.65 -7.01
N GLU A 83 -0.56 15.81 -7.80
CA GLU A 83 -2.02 15.71 -7.80
C GLU A 83 -2.48 14.68 -6.77
N PRO A 84 -3.69 14.84 -6.21
CA PRO A 84 -4.19 13.91 -5.21
C PRO A 84 -4.53 12.56 -5.81
N LEU A 85 -4.25 11.49 -5.09
CA LEU A 85 -4.77 10.16 -5.37
C LEU A 85 -6.26 10.11 -5.02
N GLU A 86 -7.10 9.74 -5.97
CA GLU A 86 -8.53 9.61 -5.76
C GLU A 86 -8.90 8.19 -5.34
N VAL A 87 -9.65 8.08 -4.25
CA VAL A 87 -10.22 6.86 -3.73
C VAL A 87 -11.74 7.02 -3.66
N ASP A 88 -12.48 6.16 -4.33
CA ASP A 88 -13.94 6.26 -4.44
C ASP A 88 -14.62 6.15 -3.08
N SER A 89 -14.22 5.14 -2.32
CA SER A 89 -14.75 4.91 -0.98
C SER A 89 -13.78 4.13 -0.10
N ILE A 90 -13.84 4.40 1.20
CA ILE A 90 -13.15 3.61 2.23
C ILE A 90 -14.17 3.28 3.31
N ALA A 91 -14.45 2.00 3.51
CA ALA A 91 -15.31 1.50 4.56
C ALA A 91 -14.47 0.87 5.68
N PHE A 92 -14.72 1.27 6.91
CA PHE A 92 -14.12 0.70 8.11
C PHE A 92 -15.17 -0.02 8.92
N ARG A 93 -14.82 -1.19 9.45
CA ARG A 93 -15.68 -1.98 10.32
C ARG A 93 -14.87 -2.66 11.44
N PRO A 94 -15.44 -2.89 12.62
CA PRO A 94 -14.80 -3.74 13.61
C PRO A 94 -14.63 -5.16 13.04
N SER A 95 -13.49 -5.77 13.32
CA SER A 95 -13.22 -7.18 13.03
C SER A 95 -13.27 -7.96 14.33
N LEU A 96 -13.90 -9.14 14.28
CA LEU A 96 -13.98 -10.05 15.43
C LEU A 96 -12.86 -11.09 15.38
N LEU A 97 -12.32 -11.38 14.17
CA LEU A 97 -11.25 -12.34 13.95
C LEU A 97 -10.33 -11.81 12.82
N PRO A 98 -9.15 -11.29 13.13
CA PRO A 98 -8.65 -10.93 14.47
C PRO A 98 -9.47 -9.77 15.10
N LEU A 99 -9.49 -9.71 16.45
CA LEU A 99 -10.14 -8.60 17.13
C LEU A 99 -9.42 -7.28 16.81
N GLY A 100 -10.07 -6.41 16.07
CA GLY A 100 -9.42 -5.20 15.59
C GLY A 100 -10.27 -4.40 14.60
N LEU A 101 -9.65 -3.90 13.55
CA LEU A 101 -10.26 -3.09 12.51
C LEU A 101 -10.08 -3.77 11.15
N ALA A 102 -11.14 -3.91 10.41
CA ALA A 102 -11.09 -4.27 8.99
C ALA A 102 -11.50 -3.06 8.15
N PHE A 103 -10.90 -2.93 6.97
CA PHE A 103 -11.28 -1.90 6.02
C PHE A 103 -11.39 -2.46 4.60
N ARG A 104 -12.16 -1.75 3.78
CA ARG A 104 -12.25 -1.97 2.34
C ARG A 104 -12.21 -0.63 1.64
N ALA A 105 -11.29 -0.47 0.72
CA ALA A 105 -11.18 0.71 -0.14
C ALA A 105 -11.44 0.29 -1.59
N SER A 106 -12.22 1.10 -2.30
CA SER A 106 -12.42 0.96 -3.75
C SER A 106 -11.66 2.10 -4.45
N LEU A 107 -10.76 1.76 -5.33
CA LEU A 107 -9.95 2.70 -6.10
C LEU A 107 -9.43 2.00 -7.36
N MET A 108 -9.16 2.75 -8.42
CA MET A 108 -8.58 2.21 -9.66
C MET A 108 -9.37 1.01 -10.21
N ASP A 109 -10.70 1.08 -10.20
CA ASP A 109 -11.63 0.02 -10.58
C ASP A 109 -11.46 -1.32 -9.84
N GLY A 110 -10.53 -1.39 -8.89
CA GLY A 110 -10.26 -2.53 -8.04
C GLY A 110 -10.63 -2.30 -6.57
N THR A 111 -10.17 -3.20 -5.73
CA THR A 111 -10.47 -3.18 -4.29
C THR A 111 -9.22 -3.48 -3.47
N ILE A 112 -9.01 -2.70 -2.41
CA ILE A 112 -8.06 -3.04 -1.35
C ILE A 112 -8.86 -3.39 -0.11
N THR A 113 -8.64 -4.59 0.41
CA THR A 113 -9.19 -5.03 1.70
C THR A 113 -8.06 -5.23 2.69
N GLY A 114 -8.35 -4.99 3.95
CA GLY A 114 -7.37 -5.26 4.98
C GLY A 114 -7.98 -5.44 6.34
N SER A 115 -7.23 -6.10 7.21
CA SER A 115 -7.51 -6.20 8.63
C SER A 115 -6.24 -5.98 9.44
N VAL A 116 -6.41 -5.29 10.55
CA VAL A 116 -5.36 -5.01 11.52
C VAL A 116 -5.92 -5.27 12.91
N GLY A 117 -5.34 -6.20 13.65
CA GLY A 117 -5.83 -6.57 14.97
C GLY A 117 -4.95 -7.61 15.63
N GLY A 118 -5.41 -8.13 16.77
CA GLY A 118 -4.74 -9.14 17.57
C GLY A 118 -4.82 -8.83 19.06
N LEU A 119 -4.96 -9.85 19.88
CA LEU A 119 -5.00 -9.71 21.34
C LEU A 119 -3.59 -9.68 21.96
N GLY A 120 -2.61 -10.26 21.27
CA GLY A 120 -1.18 -10.27 21.62
C GLY A 120 -0.38 -9.48 20.62
N ASP A 121 0.19 -10.16 19.65
CA ASP A 121 0.86 -9.56 18.52
C ASP A 121 -0.12 -8.87 17.57
N LEU A 122 0.36 -8.06 16.66
CA LEU A 122 -0.46 -7.33 15.70
C LEU A 122 -0.46 -8.08 14.37
N ASP A 123 -1.59 -8.71 14.04
CA ASP A 123 -1.82 -9.31 12.73
C ASP A 123 -2.21 -8.21 11.72
N VAL A 124 -1.50 -8.16 10.61
CA VAL A 124 -1.80 -7.27 9.47
C VAL A 124 -2.01 -8.14 8.25
N ASP A 125 -3.19 -8.07 7.66
CA ASP A 125 -3.52 -8.72 6.39
C ASP A 125 -4.05 -7.65 5.43
N LEU A 126 -3.40 -7.49 4.29
CA LEU A 126 -3.78 -6.56 3.23
C LEU A 126 -3.86 -7.32 1.91
N GLU A 127 -4.95 -7.14 1.19
CA GLU A 127 -5.15 -7.72 -0.13
C GLU A 127 -5.65 -6.66 -1.09
N ALA A 128 -4.91 -6.47 -2.16
CA ALA A 128 -5.29 -5.64 -3.29
C ALA A 128 -5.68 -6.56 -4.45
N SER A 129 -6.85 -6.35 -5.02
CA SER A 129 -7.40 -7.18 -6.08
C SER A 129 -7.83 -6.31 -7.25
N ASP A 130 -7.40 -6.70 -8.44
CA ASP A 130 -7.80 -6.13 -9.74
C ASP A 130 -7.58 -4.61 -9.85
N LEU A 131 -6.47 -4.11 -9.27
CA LEU A 131 -6.15 -2.69 -9.37
C LEU A 131 -5.72 -2.34 -10.80
N ASP A 132 -6.53 -1.57 -11.52
CA ASP A 132 -6.16 -1.02 -12.82
C ASP A 132 -5.24 0.19 -12.65
N LEU A 133 -3.97 0.02 -13.03
CA LEU A 133 -2.95 1.06 -12.92
C LEU A 133 -3.22 2.29 -13.80
N SER A 134 -4.13 2.21 -14.76
CA SER A 134 -4.54 3.34 -15.60
C SER A 134 -5.60 4.22 -14.92
N GLY A 135 -6.23 3.72 -13.86
CA GLY A 135 -7.30 4.37 -13.13
C GLY A 135 -6.82 5.34 -12.03
N GLY A 136 -7.77 6.01 -11.41
CA GLY A 136 -7.62 6.70 -10.13
C GLY A 136 -6.60 7.84 -10.07
N ASN A 137 -6.29 8.54 -11.17
CA ASN A 137 -5.27 9.59 -11.23
C ASN A 137 -3.84 9.09 -10.90
N MET A 138 -3.56 7.80 -11.05
CA MET A 138 -2.25 7.22 -10.74
C MET A 138 -1.11 7.93 -11.48
N LYS A 139 -1.32 8.31 -12.74
CA LYS A 139 -0.36 9.08 -13.53
C LYS A 139 -0.02 10.42 -12.88
N ALA A 140 -1.01 11.14 -12.43
CA ALA A 140 -0.83 12.45 -11.81
C ALA A 140 -0.21 12.35 -10.42
N PHE A 141 -0.55 11.29 -9.68
CA PHE A 141 -0.01 11.02 -8.35
C PHE A 141 1.45 10.51 -8.40
N SER A 142 1.77 9.59 -9.29
CA SER A 142 3.09 8.95 -9.38
C SER A 142 4.05 9.62 -10.36
N GLY A 143 3.55 10.42 -11.30
CA GLY A 143 4.30 10.95 -12.43
C GLY A 143 4.53 9.92 -13.56
N LEU A 144 4.04 8.69 -13.39
CA LEU A 144 4.21 7.60 -14.33
C LEU A 144 2.86 7.23 -14.97
N ASP A 145 2.86 7.13 -16.30
CA ASP A 145 1.71 6.66 -17.06
C ASP A 145 1.77 5.13 -17.14
N LEU A 146 1.07 4.48 -16.20
CA LEU A 146 1.04 3.03 -16.08
C LEU A 146 -0.30 2.49 -16.56
N SER A 147 -0.29 1.28 -17.10
CA SER A 147 -1.50 0.49 -17.39
C SER A 147 -1.24 -0.98 -17.09
N GLY A 148 -2.32 -1.75 -16.97
CA GLY A 148 -2.29 -3.15 -16.55
C GLY A 148 -2.97 -3.36 -15.23
N THR A 149 -3.14 -4.60 -14.83
CA THR A 149 -3.81 -4.99 -13.58
C THR A 149 -2.79 -5.50 -12.58
N VAL A 150 -2.94 -5.11 -11.31
CA VAL A 150 -2.06 -5.56 -10.22
C VAL A 150 -2.88 -6.14 -9.09
N ASN A 151 -2.45 -7.30 -8.63
CA ASN A 151 -2.89 -7.96 -7.41
C ASN A 151 -1.73 -8.01 -6.41
N ALA A 152 -2.01 -7.77 -5.14
CA ALA A 152 -0.99 -7.86 -4.10
C ALA A 152 -1.59 -8.42 -2.81
N ARG A 153 -0.80 -9.20 -2.07
CA ARG A 153 -1.15 -9.66 -0.74
C ARG A 153 0.03 -9.47 0.20
N LEU A 154 -0.22 -8.79 1.32
CA LEU A 154 0.73 -8.61 2.40
C LEU A 154 0.14 -9.22 3.67
N THR A 155 0.86 -10.14 4.28
CA THR A 155 0.56 -10.70 5.60
C THR A 155 1.74 -10.45 6.52
N LEU A 156 1.50 -9.85 7.68
CA LEU A 156 2.55 -9.62 8.69
C LEU A 156 2.00 -9.95 10.07
N ASP A 157 2.79 -10.69 10.82
CA ASP A 157 2.68 -10.86 12.26
C ASP A 157 3.74 -9.98 12.92
N VAL A 158 3.29 -8.98 13.69
CA VAL A 158 4.15 -7.93 14.25
C VAL A 158 4.10 -8.01 15.76
N PRO A 159 5.17 -8.45 16.44
CA PRO A 159 5.19 -8.53 17.88
C PRO A 159 5.08 -7.14 18.52
N ARG A 160 4.40 -7.10 19.66
CA ARG A 160 4.31 -5.89 20.49
C ARG A 160 5.38 -5.92 21.57
N VAL A 161 6.17 -4.89 21.60
CA VAL A 161 7.26 -4.73 22.57
C VAL A 161 6.93 -3.62 23.54
N THR A 162 7.03 -3.90 24.84
CA THR A 162 6.92 -2.88 25.87
C THR A 162 8.21 -2.06 25.88
N PRO A 163 8.16 -0.72 25.66
CA PRO A 163 9.35 0.09 25.71
C PRO A 163 10.01 0.05 27.10
N ALA A 164 11.32 -0.20 27.14
CA ALA A 164 12.08 -0.15 28.39
C ALA A 164 12.19 1.32 28.85
N GLY A 165 11.62 1.66 30.01
CA GLY A 165 11.74 3.01 30.58
C GLY A 165 10.85 3.22 31.80
N PRO A 166 11.14 4.22 32.65
CA PRO A 166 10.30 4.57 33.78
C PRO A 166 8.98 5.18 33.31
N GLY A 167 7.89 4.49 33.62
CA GLY A 167 6.53 4.78 33.16
C GLY A 167 6.08 3.71 32.18
N GLN A 168 5.17 2.83 32.63
CA GLN A 168 4.61 1.76 31.80
C GLN A 168 3.86 2.38 30.62
N ARG A 169 4.51 2.47 29.46
CA ARG A 169 3.86 2.75 28.19
C ARG A 169 3.20 1.48 27.69
N ALA A 170 2.08 1.63 27.01
CA ALA A 170 1.43 0.51 26.32
C ALA A 170 2.44 -0.16 25.36
N ALA A 171 2.34 -1.48 25.21
CA ALA A 171 3.14 -2.22 24.24
C ALA A 171 2.85 -1.70 22.82
N GLU A 172 3.90 -1.36 22.08
CA GLU A 172 3.83 -0.81 20.72
C GLU A 172 4.25 -1.89 19.71
N PRO A 173 3.63 -1.93 18.49
CA PRO A 173 4.06 -2.83 17.43
C PRO A 173 5.52 -2.54 17.02
N ASP A 174 6.31 -3.58 16.85
CA ASP A 174 7.70 -3.48 16.39
C ASP A 174 7.89 -4.17 15.04
N PHE A 175 7.73 -3.41 13.96
CA PHE A 175 7.91 -3.92 12.59
C PHE A 175 9.34 -4.44 12.33
N ALA A 176 10.34 -4.04 13.12
CA ALA A 176 11.68 -4.59 13.00
C ALA A 176 11.79 -6.06 13.43
N GLN A 177 10.73 -6.63 14.01
CA GLN A 177 10.62 -8.03 14.38
C GLN A 177 9.52 -8.76 13.61
N ALA A 178 8.88 -8.10 12.64
CA ALA A 178 7.76 -8.67 11.91
C ALA A 178 8.15 -9.90 11.11
N THR A 179 7.24 -10.87 11.04
CA THR A 179 7.34 -12.07 10.21
C THR A 179 6.16 -12.13 9.26
N GLY A 180 6.36 -12.61 8.03
CA GLY A 180 5.27 -12.69 7.06
C GLY A 180 5.71 -12.72 5.62
N SER A 181 4.85 -12.25 4.71
CA SER A 181 5.14 -12.27 3.28
C SER A 181 4.42 -11.17 2.52
N LEU A 182 5.04 -10.72 1.43
CA LEU A 182 4.43 -9.91 0.39
C LEU A 182 4.48 -10.68 -0.92
N VAL A 183 3.33 -10.80 -1.57
CA VAL A 183 3.18 -11.35 -2.93
C VAL A 183 2.61 -10.26 -3.81
N LEU A 184 3.15 -10.12 -5.01
CA LEU A 184 2.73 -9.15 -6.02
C LEU A 184 2.61 -9.87 -7.36
N ASP A 185 1.47 -9.76 -8.00
CA ASP A 185 1.21 -10.31 -9.32
C ASP A 185 0.67 -9.19 -10.22
N GLY A 186 1.34 -8.94 -11.35
CA GLY A 186 0.93 -7.94 -12.33
C GLY A 186 0.69 -8.57 -13.69
N GLU A 187 -0.41 -8.19 -14.34
CA GLU A 187 -0.76 -8.66 -15.67
C GLU A 187 -0.80 -7.49 -16.66
N HIS A 188 -0.23 -7.71 -17.85
CA HIS A 188 -0.20 -6.73 -18.93
C HIS A 188 0.34 -5.35 -18.49
N VAL A 189 1.31 -5.37 -17.58
CA VAL A 189 1.89 -4.13 -17.04
C VAL A 189 2.69 -3.41 -18.11
N VAL A 190 2.33 -2.15 -18.36
CA VAL A 190 2.98 -1.29 -19.34
C VAL A 190 3.20 0.09 -18.72
N LEU A 191 4.43 0.56 -18.78
CA LEU A 191 4.76 1.98 -18.60
C LEU A 191 4.58 2.67 -19.96
N ASN A 192 3.51 3.46 -20.13
CA ASN A 192 3.23 4.16 -21.38
C ASN A 192 4.14 5.38 -21.58
N GLY A 193 4.83 5.80 -20.54
CA GLY A 193 5.76 6.91 -20.49
C GLY A 193 5.71 7.61 -19.13
N GLY A 194 6.48 8.67 -19.00
CA GLY A 194 6.50 9.48 -17.77
C GLY A 194 7.83 10.19 -17.61
N THR A 195 7.88 11.12 -16.66
CA THR A 195 9.12 11.84 -16.35
C THR A 195 9.58 11.43 -14.96
N VAL A 196 10.79 10.90 -14.88
CA VAL A 196 11.44 10.58 -13.62
C VAL A 196 12.57 11.55 -13.36
N THR A 197 12.78 11.94 -12.11
CA THR A 197 13.90 12.76 -11.71
C THR A 197 15.05 11.86 -11.27
N VAL A 198 16.14 11.87 -12.03
CA VAL A 198 17.34 11.08 -11.73
C VAL A 198 18.45 12.03 -11.27
N PRO A 199 19.17 11.74 -10.18
CA PRO A 199 20.33 12.52 -9.78
C PRO A 199 21.48 12.29 -10.76
N MET A 200 21.64 13.21 -11.72
CA MET A 200 22.76 13.21 -12.66
C MET A 200 23.75 14.31 -12.27
N TYR A 201 25.03 13.94 -12.08
CA TYR A 201 26.08 14.89 -11.65
C TYR A 201 25.75 15.72 -10.40
N GLY A 202 24.99 15.12 -9.46
CA GLY A 202 24.59 15.79 -8.23
C GLY A 202 23.41 16.76 -8.34
N GLN A 203 22.82 16.88 -9.55
CA GLN A 203 21.62 17.69 -9.79
C GLN A 203 20.42 16.80 -10.17
N PRO A 204 19.21 17.11 -9.66
CA PRO A 204 18.00 16.43 -10.07
C PRO A 204 17.68 16.78 -11.53
N THR A 205 17.85 15.82 -12.42
CA THR A 205 17.60 15.98 -13.86
C THR A 205 16.34 15.21 -14.25
N PRO A 206 15.33 15.85 -14.86
CA PRO A 206 14.17 15.16 -15.38
C PRO A 206 14.56 14.35 -16.61
N VAL A 207 14.15 13.09 -16.64
CA VAL A 207 14.37 12.15 -17.74
C VAL A 207 13.02 11.59 -18.17
N ASP A 208 12.68 11.78 -19.44
CA ASP A 208 11.46 11.25 -20.01
C ASP A 208 11.65 9.76 -20.35
N LEU A 209 10.83 8.92 -19.75
CA LEU A 209 10.83 7.49 -20.01
C LEU A 209 9.97 7.18 -21.23
N PRO A 210 10.44 6.34 -22.16
CA PRO A 210 9.63 5.86 -23.26
C PRO A 210 8.62 4.83 -22.80
N LYS A 211 7.76 4.39 -23.72
CA LYS A 211 6.89 3.25 -23.48
C LYS A 211 7.72 1.97 -23.30
N ILE A 212 7.47 1.28 -22.17
CA ILE A 212 8.11 0.02 -21.79
C ILE A 212 7.04 -1.00 -21.45
N THR A 213 7.00 -2.11 -22.16
CA THR A 213 6.15 -3.23 -21.81
C THR A 213 6.88 -4.07 -20.76
N LEU A 214 6.30 -4.22 -19.57
CA LEU A 214 6.81 -5.11 -18.52
C LEU A 214 6.13 -6.49 -18.58
N GLY A 215 4.93 -6.55 -19.14
CA GLY A 215 4.20 -7.79 -19.34
C GLY A 215 3.67 -8.36 -18.03
N GLN A 216 4.09 -9.58 -17.71
CA GLN A 216 3.77 -10.24 -16.46
C GLN A 216 4.83 -9.91 -15.41
N LEU A 217 4.39 -9.44 -14.27
CA LEU A 217 5.24 -9.05 -13.13
C LEU A 217 4.93 -9.95 -11.95
N ASP A 218 5.91 -10.68 -11.47
CA ASP A 218 5.80 -11.54 -10.29
C ASP A 218 6.76 -11.07 -9.22
N GLY A 219 6.25 -10.82 -8.00
CA GLY A 219 7.04 -10.42 -6.85
C GLY A 219 6.74 -11.27 -5.61
N ARG A 220 7.78 -11.69 -4.90
CA ARG A 220 7.62 -12.37 -3.62
C ARG A 220 8.74 -11.98 -2.67
N ILE A 221 8.34 -11.54 -1.49
CA ILE A 221 9.26 -11.20 -0.39
C ILE A 221 8.79 -11.97 0.85
N ALA A 222 9.70 -12.70 1.47
CA ALA A 222 9.47 -13.36 2.76
C ALA A 222 10.18 -12.57 3.86
N PHE A 223 9.46 -12.28 4.93
CA PHE A 223 9.96 -11.57 6.11
C PHE A 223 10.17 -12.54 7.27
N ASP A 224 11.34 -12.50 7.87
CA ASP A 224 11.67 -13.17 9.12
C ASP A 224 12.38 -12.18 10.05
N LYS A 225 11.76 -11.89 11.20
CA LYS A 225 12.28 -10.93 12.20
C LYS A 225 12.73 -9.60 11.57
N GLY A 226 11.84 -9.03 10.78
CA GLY A 226 12.06 -7.76 10.08
C GLY A 226 13.03 -7.81 8.89
N GLN A 227 13.65 -8.97 8.63
CA GLN A 227 14.50 -9.16 7.46
C GLN A 227 13.67 -9.73 6.31
N GLY A 228 13.35 -8.92 5.31
CA GLY A 228 12.67 -9.33 4.09
C GLY A 228 13.68 -9.79 3.05
N LYS A 229 13.55 -11.03 2.58
CA LYS A 229 14.31 -11.54 1.44
C LYS A 229 13.46 -11.51 0.20
N VAL A 230 13.99 -10.93 -0.87
CA VAL A 230 13.35 -10.99 -2.19
C VAL A 230 13.59 -12.38 -2.77
N ASP A 231 12.59 -13.25 -2.68
CA ASP A 231 12.68 -14.63 -3.19
C ASP A 231 12.45 -14.65 -4.70
N LYS A 232 11.57 -13.79 -5.20
CA LYS A 232 11.25 -13.63 -6.61
C LYS A 232 10.92 -12.17 -6.89
N LEU A 233 11.43 -11.63 -7.97
CA LEU A 233 11.01 -10.38 -8.57
C LEU A 233 11.35 -10.45 -10.05
N ASP A 234 10.40 -10.89 -10.85
CA ASP A 234 10.59 -11.14 -12.28
C ASP A 234 9.56 -10.37 -13.09
N ALA A 235 10.00 -9.77 -14.19
CA ALA A 235 9.10 -9.29 -15.24
C ALA A 235 9.64 -9.72 -16.58
N GLN A 236 8.81 -10.40 -17.35
CA GLN A 236 9.19 -10.91 -18.67
C GLN A 236 8.26 -10.39 -19.75
N SER A 237 8.84 -9.75 -20.74
CA SER A 237 8.11 -9.15 -21.83
C SER A 237 8.89 -9.15 -23.14
N THR A 238 8.28 -8.56 -24.18
CA THR A 238 8.93 -8.34 -25.47
C THR A 238 9.98 -7.21 -25.43
N ASP A 239 9.88 -6.29 -24.48
CA ASP A 239 10.77 -5.14 -24.40
C ASP A 239 11.95 -5.36 -23.43
N VAL A 240 11.69 -6.08 -22.31
CA VAL A 240 12.67 -6.28 -21.25
C VAL A 240 12.46 -7.58 -20.49
N ASP A 241 13.54 -8.27 -20.17
CA ASP A 241 13.59 -9.32 -19.14
C ASP A 241 14.21 -8.67 -17.88
N LEU A 242 13.44 -8.59 -16.80
CA LEU A 242 13.83 -8.02 -15.52
C LEU A 242 13.85 -9.11 -14.47
N ARG A 243 14.89 -9.15 -13.67
CA ARG A 243 15.02 -10.01 -12.49
C ARG A 243 15.53 -9.19 -11.32
N GLY A 244 14.90 -9.36 -10.17
CA GLY A 244 15.29 -8.68 -8.96
C GLY A 244 15.70 -9.66 -7.88
N SER A 245 16.68 -9.27 -7.09
CA SER A 245 17.12 -9.98 -5.90
C SER A 245 17.60 -8.99 -4.85
N GLY A 246 17.56 -9.37 -3.58
CA GLY A 246 18.03 -8.48 -2.53
C GLY A 246 17.27 -8.65 -1.23
N SER A 247 17.26 -7.58 -0.44
CA SER A 247 16.64 -7.58 0.87
C SER A 247 15.98 -6.26 1.22
N VAL A 248 14.98 -6.35 2.07
CA VAL A 248 14.27 -5.22 2.69
C VAL A 248 14.39 -5.39 4.20
N LYS A 249 14.97 -4.45 4.90
CA LYS A 249 15.05 -4.48 6.35
C LYS A 249 14.00 -3.56 6.95
N LEU A 250 12.99 -4.13 7.58
CA LEU A 250 11.94 -3.37 8.23
C LEU A 250 12.51 -2.63 9.45
N ALA A 251 12.19 -1.37 9.58
CA ALA A 251 12.45 -0.59 10.77
C ALA A 251 11.20 -0.51 11.63
N ARG A 252 11.33 -0.12 12.90
CA ARG A 252 10.20 0.11 13.80
C ARG A 252 9.13 1.02 13.19
N ARG A 253 9.57 2.05 12.44
CA ARG A 253 8.73 2.90 11.60
C ARG A 253 9.03 2.55 10.15
N LEU A 254 8.02 2.13 9.41
CA LEU A 254 8.16 1.59 8.05
C LEU A 254 8.84 2.56 7.07
N GLU A 255 8.68 3.86 7.26
CA GLU A 255 9.32 4.89 6.43
C GLU A 255 10.86 4.86 6.44
N PHE A 256 11.45 4.32 7.54
CA PHE A 256 12.88 4.15 7.73
C PHE A 256 13.37 2.73 7.40
N SER A 257 12.51 1.89 6.84
CA SER A 257 12.92 0.56 6.36
C SER A 257 13.92 0.69 5.23
N GLU A 258 14.99 -0.08 5.30
CA GLU A 258 16.09 -0.04 4.35
C GLU A 258 15.82 -0.97 3.16
N LEU A 259 16.07 -0.47 1.96
CA LEU A 259 16.01 -1.22 0.71
C LEU A 259 17.41 -1.50 0.20
N ASN A 260 17.67 -2.73 -0.20
CA ASN A 260 18.88 -3.12 -0.91
C ASN A 260 18.50 -4.18 -1.95
N VAL A 261 17.99 -3.71 -3.08
CA VAL A 261 17.51 -4.57 -4.17
C VAL A 261 18.39 -4.35 -5.40
N GLU A 262 18.90 -5.42 -5.94
CA GLU A 262 19.63 -5.46 -7.19
C GLU A 262 18.68 -5.89 -8.30
N LEU A 263 18.54 -5.05 -9.31
CA LEU A 263 17.77 -5.31 -10.50
C LEU A 263 18.70 -5.67 -11.65
N ARG A 264 18.46 -6.82 -12.25
CA ARG A 264 19.12 -7.29 -13.46
C ARG A 264 18.14 -7.16 -14.60
N PHE A 265 18.47 -6.41 -15.61
CA PHE A 265 17.58 -6.23 -16.74
C PHE A 265 18.32 -6.40 -18.05
N LYS A 266 17.64 -7.05 -18.98
CA LYS A 266 18.11 -7.31 -20.34
C LYS A 266 17.09 -6.71 -21.29
N PRO A 267 17.39 -5.54 -21.89
CA PRO A 267 16.53 -4.95 -22.89
C PRO A 267 16.61 -5.75 -24.20
N ASP A 268 15.49 -5.89 -24.89
CA ASP A 268 15.47 -6.40 -26.24
C ASP A 268 16.29 -5.50 -27.20
N PRO A 269 17.04 -6.00 -28.19
CA PRO A 269 17.83 -5.20 -29.10
C PRO A 269 17.03 -4.16 -29.89
N GLN A 270 15.78 -4.43 -30.24
CA GLN A 270 14.93 -3.47 -30.94
C GLN A 270 14.43 -2.39 -30.00
N PHE A 271 14.10 -2.77 -28.76
CA PHE A 271 13.74 -1.83 -27.70
C PHE A 271 14.93 -0.93 -27.36
N GLN A 272 16.14 -1.46 -27.25
CA GLN A 272 17.34 -0.68 -26.97
C GLN A 272 17.59 0.43 -28.03
N LYS A 273 17.30 0.16 -29.30
CA LYS A 273 17.39 1.18 -30.37
C LYS A 273 16.37 2.30 -30.20
N ARG A 274 15.16 1.99 -29.67
CA ARG A 274 14.12 2.99 -29.39
C ARG A 274 14.45 3.90 -28.20
N LEU A 275 15.29 3.46 -27.30
CA LEU A 275 15.66 4.21 -26.10
C LEU A 275 16.59 5.42 -26.37
N GLY A 276 17.24 5.50 -27.53
CA GLY A 276 18.09 6.63 -27.88
C GLY A 276 19.17 6.93 -26.84
N MET A 277 19.19 8.16 -26.28
CA MET A 277 20.15 8.58 -25.25
C MET A 277 20.02 7.78 -23.95
N ILE A 278 18.81 7.36 -23.58
CA ILE A 278 18.59 6.50 -22.40
C ILE A 278 19.29 5.16 -22.61
N GLY A 279 19.18 4.58 -23.80
CA GLY A 279 19.87 3.34 -24.17
C GLY A 279 21.40 3.47 -24.09
N ALA A 280 21.95 4.63 -24.48
CA ALA A 280 23.36 4.92 -24.30
C ALA A 280 23.76 5.01 -22.82
N GLY A 281 22.94 5.65 -21.98
CA GLY A 281 23.12 5.68 -20.52
C GLY A 281 23.04 4.29 -19.90
N MET A 282 22.10 3.47 -20.33
CA MET A 282 21.98 2.07 -19.88
C MET A 282 23.20 1.23 -20.27
N ALA A 283 23.85 1.54 -21.40
CA ALA A 283 25.09 0.86 -21.80
C ALA A 283 26.27 1.13 -20.84
N MET A 284 26.22 2.24 -20.08
CA MET A 284 27.24 2.57 -19.07
C MET A 284 27.00 1.87 -17.71
N LEU A 285 25.84 1.24 -17.51
CA LEU A 285 25.58 0.47 -16.30
C LEU A 285 26.48 -0.76 -16.23
N GLN A 286 26.76 -1.19 -15.01
CA GLN A 286 27.56 -2.39 -14.78
C GLN A 286 26.92 -3.60 -15.44
N THR A 287 27.75 -4.41 -16.08
CA THR A 287 27.33 -5.68 -16.66
C THR A 287 27.33 -6.75 -15.58
N ASP A 288 26.35 -7.63 -15.59
CA ASP A 288 26.36 -8.78 -14.70
C ASP A 288 27.56 -9.68 -15.01
N ARG A 289 28.25 -10.12 -13.95
CA ARG A 289 29.41 -11.01 -14.08
C ARG A 289 29.04 -12.42 -14.50
N GLN A 290 27.83 -12.87 -14.20
CA GLN A 290 27.34 -14.21 -14.51
C GLN A 290 26.75 -14.28 -15.91
N ASP A 291 26.02 -13.24 -16.31
CA ASP A 291 25.43 -13.12 -17.65
C ASP A 291 25.66 -11.71 -18.23
N PRO A 292 26.65 -11.57 -19.14
CA PRO A 292 26.98 -10.27 -19.74
C PRO A 292 25.85 -9.59 -20.53
N GLN A 293 24.75 -10.30 -20.79
CA GLN A 293 23.57 -9.73 -21.47
C GLN A 293 22.72 -8.87 -20.54
N TYR A 294 22.85 -9.08 -19.20
CA TYR A 294 22.14 -8.29 -18.20
C TYR A 294 22.94 -7.08 -17.74
N ARG A 295 22.23 -6.00 -17.50
CA ARG A 295 22.73 -4.80 -16.83
C ARG A 295 22.25 -4.77 -15.41
N LEU A 296 23.07 -4.21 -14.53
CA LEU A 296 22.78 -4.12 -13.09
C LEU A 296 22.38 -2.70 -12.73
N ALA A 297 21.27 -2.57 -12.01
CA ALA A 297 20.91 -1.36 -11.30
C ALA A 297 20.64 -1.71 -9.85
N ARG A 298 20.99 -0.82 -8.93
CA ARG A 298 20.69 -1.00 -7.50
C ARG A 298 19.70 0.02 -7.02
N VAL A 299 18.70 -0.48 -6.33
CA VAL A 299 17.76 0.33 -5.54
C VAL A 299 18.18 0.23 -4.08
N THR A 300 18.63 1.32 -3.50
CA THR A 300 19.10 1.39 -2.12
C THR A 300 18.48 2.56 -1.41
N GLY A 301 18.63 2.63 -0.08
CA GLY A 301 18.13 3.73 0.74
C GLY A 301 16.90 3.35 1.54
N PHE A 302 16.13 4.34 1.96
CA PHE A 302 14.93 4.11 2.77
C PHE A 302 13.69 3.94 1.89
N LEU A 303 12.71 3.17 2.39
CA LEU A 303 11.43 2.97 1.69
C LEU A 303 10.74 4.30 1.34
N GLY A 304 10.84 5.28 2.23
CA GLY A 304 10.31 6.63 2.00
C GLY A 304 11.12 7.49 1.01
N ARG A 305 12.38 7.11 0.71
CA ARG A 305 13.29 7.83 -0.20
C ARG A 305 14.27 6.86 -0.86
N PRO A 306 13.81 6.04 -1.80
CA PRO A 306 14.69 5.14 -2.52
C PRO A 306 15.65 5.92 -3.43
N SER A 307 16.85 5.40 -3.59
CA SER A 307 17.87 5.92 -4.52
C SER A 307 18.30 4.84 -5.49
N PHE A 308 18.45 5.23 -6.74
CA PHE A 308 18.92 4.36 -7.83
C PHE A 308 20.41 4.62 -8.09
N ARG A 309 21.18 3.54 -8.26
CA ARG A 309 22.61 3.58 -8.61
C ARG A 309 22.94 2.55 -9.66
#